data_269164a6800ad1632203fabdeb224a24
#
_entry.id   269164a6800ad1632203fabdeb224a24
#
_cell.length_a   1.000
_cell.length_b   1.000
_cell.length_c   1.000
_cell.angle_alpha   90.00
_cell.angle_beta   90.00
_cell.angle_gamma   90.00
#
_symmetry.space_group_name_H-M   'P 1'
#
loop_
_entity.id
_entity.type
_entity.pdbx_description
1 polymer ?
#
loop_
_entity_poly.entity_id
_entity_poly.type
_entity_poly.pdbx_seq_one_letter_code
_entity_poly.pdbx_strand_id
1 'polypeptide(L)'
;VRDRYKIIDIKTSTMGWNKYQKADKTKTDQLLLYKHFYGAQHGISVDKIDVEYFIVKRKLYEKVDFPQRRVQTFQPASGKPSINKLMNNLNQFIGESFIDGEYNLKHNYIKQPSKKNCRYCEFNQTEHCDVGVK
;
A
#
# COMPACT_ATOMS: atom_id res chain seq x y z
N VAL A 1 -30.52 10.84 4.02
CA VAL A 1 -29.59 9.82 4.55
C VAL A 1 -28.54 9.56 3.49
N ARG A 2 -27.28 9.82 3.78
CA ARG A 2 -26.18 9.58 2.84
C ARG A 2 -25.78 8.11 2.97
N ASP A 3 -26.22 7.26 2.05
CA ASP A 3 -25.78 5.85 1.92
C ASP A 3 -24.33 5.73 1.49
N ARG A 4 -23.43 6.43 2.16
CA ARG A 4 -21.99 6.36 1.89
C ARG A 4 -21.23 5.97 3.15
N TYR A 5 -20.25 5.11 2.95
CA TYR A 5 -19.36 4.62 3.98
C TYR A 5 -18.00 5.27 3.83
N LYS A 6 -17.29 5.46 4.91
CA LYS A 6 -15.93 5.97 4.88
C LYS A 6 -15.02 5.07 5.71
N ILE A 7 -14.01 4.50 5.08
CA ILE A 7 -12.97 3.72 5.75
C ILE A 7 -11.80 4.67 6.03
N ILE A 8 -11.44 4.80 7.30
CA ILE A 8 -10.32 5.64 7.74
C ILE A 8 -9.24 4.74 8.33
N ASP A 9 -8.04 4.85 7.80
CA ASP A 9 -6.85 4.19 8.36
C ASP A 9 -5.98 5.23 9.06
N ILE A 10 -5.73 5.03 10.34
CA ILE A 10 -4.94 5.94 11.17
C ILE A 10 -3.47 5.54 11.10
N LYS A 11 -2.63 6.44 10.63
CA LYS A 11 -1.18 6.25 10.56
C LYS A 11 -0.44 7.28 11.40
N THR A 12 0.69 6.90 11.97
CA THR A 12 1.62 7.85 12.57
C THR A 12 2.80 8.09 11.63
N SER A 13 3.30 9.31 11.61
CA SER A 13 4.49 9.70 10.84
C SER A 13 5.25 10.77 11.58
N THR A 14 6.56 10.84 11.43
CA THR A 14 7.36 11.86 12.11
C THR A 14 6.90 13.27 11.72
N MET A 15 6.83 13.57 10.41
CA MET A 15 6.51 14.92 9.90
C MET A 15 5.27 14.92 8.97
N GLY A 16 4.57 13.80 8.83
CA GLY A 16 3.53 13.59 7.84
C GLY A 16 4.04 12.89 6.59
N TRP A 17 3.17 12.72 5.59
CA TRP A 17 3.52 12.10 4.32
C TRP A 17 3.79 13.15 3.24
N ASN A 18 4.94 13.04 2.60
CA ASN A 18 5.31 13.83 1.43
C ASN A 18 4.71 13.24 0.13
N LYS A 19 4.96 13.88 -1.01
CA LYS A 19 4.44 13.46 -2.31
C LYS A 19 4.88 12.03 -2.71
N TYR A 20 6.09 11.62 -2.37
CA TYR A 20 6.62 10.30 -2.70
C TYR A 20 5.95 9.21 -1.85
N GLN A 21 5.75 9.46 -0.56
CA GLN A 21 5.05 8.54 0.33
C GLN A 21 3.57 8.39 -0.05
N LYS A 22 2.93 9.47 -0.52
CA LYS A 22 1.55 9.43 -1.03
C LYS A 22 1.42 8.70 -2.36
N ALA A 23 2.46 8.72 -3.19
CA ALA A 23 2.51 7.99 -4.46
C ALA A 23 2.94 6.52 -4.31
N ASP A 24 3.45 6.12 -3.15
CA ASP A 24 3.92 4.78 -2.88
C ASP A 24 2.75 3.78 -2.81
N LYS A 25 2.67 2.90 -3.80
CA LYS A 25 1.62 1.90 -3.90
C LYS A 25 1.61 0.92 -2.74
N THR A 26 2.77 0.57 -2.20
CA THR A 26 2.85 -0.33 -1.03
C THR A 26 2.11 0.23 0.19
N LYS A 27 1.96 1.56 0.28
CA LYS A 27 1.19 2.22 1.32
C LYS A 27 -0.29 2.39 0.95
N THR A 28 -0.57 2.77 -0.30
CA THR A 28 -1.92 3.15 -0.71
C THR A 28 -2.82 1.97 -1.00
N ASP A 29 -2.26 0.84 -1.43
CA ASP A 29 -3.02 -0.35 -1.82
C ASP A 29 -3.74 -1.02 -0.65
N GLN A 30 -3.24 -0.86 0.58
CA GLN A 30 -3.90 -1.35 1.78
C GLN A 30 -5.37 -0.86 1.90
N LEU A 31 -5.60 0.44 1.73
CA LEU A 31 -6.96 0.99 1.80
C LEU A 31 -7.86 0.57 0.64
N LEU A 32 -7.27 0.31 -0.53
CA LEU A 32 -8.02 -0.21 -1.68
C LEU A 32 -8.47 -1.65 -1.42
N LEU A 33 -7.62 -2.48 -0.81
CA LEU A 33 -7.99 -3.83 -0.38
C LEU A 33 -9.11 -3.79 0.66
N TYR A 34 -8.99 -2.92 1.67
CA TYR A 34 -10.05 -2.74 2.67
C TYR A 34 -11.38 -2.34 2.01
N LYS A 35 -11.35 -1.37 1.10
CA LYS A 35 -12.52 -0.94 0.35
C LYS A 35 -13.17 -2.08 -0.44
N HIS A 36 -12.36 -2.87 -1.16
CA HIS A 36 -12.83 -3.98 -1.97
C HIS A 36 -13.46 -5.07 -1.09
N PHE A 37 -12.73 -5.57 -0.11
CA PHE A 37 -13.19 -6.69 0.72
C PHE A 37 -14.34 -6.30 1.65
N TYR A 38 -14.32 -5.10 2.23
CA TYR A 38 -15.43 -4.59 3.01
C TYR A 38 -16.71 -4.49 2.16
N GLY A 39 -16.59 -3.94 0.95
CA GLY A 39 -17.72 -3.87 0.02
C GLY A 39 -18.29 -5.25 -0.33
N ALA A 40 -17.41 -6.21 -0.64
CA ALA A 40 -17.81 -7.59 -0.95
C ALA A 40 -18.49 -8.28 0.25
N GLN A 41 -17.90 -8.16 1.45
CA GLN A 41 -18.42 -8.78 2.66
C GLN A 41 -19.80 -8.26 3.06
N HIS A 42 -20.06 -6.97 2.85
CA HIS A 42 -21.30 -6.32 3.29
C HIS A 42 -22.30 -6.05 2.15
N GLY A 43 -22.03 -6.52 0.93
CA GLY A 43 -22.89 -6.28 -0.23
C GLY A 43 -22.98 -4.80 -0.63
N ILE A 44 -21.94 -4.00 -0.32
CA ILE A 44 -21.90 -2.56 -0.57
C ILE A 44 -21.09 -2.28 -1.83
N SER A 45 -21.68 -1.55 -2.79
CA SER A 45 -20.94 -1.10 -3.98
C SER A 45 -19.71 -0.28 -3.57
N VAL A 46 -18.55 -0.58 -4.17
CA VAL A 46 -17.30 0.18 -3.94
C VAL A 46 -17.43 1.67 -4.26
N ASP A 47 -18.37 2.06 -5.12
CA ASP A 47 -18.64 3.48 -5.43
C ASP A 47 -19.28 4.23 -4.26
N LYS A 48 -19.86 3.50 -3.30
CA LYS A 48 -20.44 4.05 -2.07
C LYS A 48 -19.46 4.12 -0.90
N ILE A 49 -18.24 3.64 -1.08
CA ILE A 49 -17.21 3.59 -0.04
C ILE A 49 -16.10 4.59 -0.38
N ASP A 50 -15.88 5.55 0.50
CA ASP A 50 -14.73 6.46 0.47
C ASP A 50 -13.62 5.93 1.36
N VAL A 51 -12.37 6.25 1.03
CA VAL A 51 -11.21 5.85 1.83
C VAL A 51 -10.30 7.03 2.13
N GLU A 52 -9.74 7.08 3.34
CA GLU A 52 -8.87 8.18 3.75
C GLU A 52 -7.83 7.71 4.76
N TYR A 53 -6.61 8.16 4.60
CA TYR A 53 -5.59 8.12 5.64
C TYR A 53 -5.71 9.31 6.56
N PHE A 54 -5.74 9.04 7.86
CA PHE A 54 -5.64 10.03 8.92
C PHE A 54 -4.25 9.95 9.55
N ILE A 55 -3.37 10.88 9.18
CA ILE A 55 -1.94 10.81 9.50
C ILE A 55 -1.63 11.75 10.65
N VAL A 56 -1.28 11.19 11.80
CA VAL A 56 -0.87 11.94 12.98
C VAL A 56 0.64 12.18 12.94
N LYS A 57 1.04 13.43 12.93
CA LYS A 57 2.45 13.84 12.97
C LYS A 57 2.97 13.77 14.41
N ARG A 58 4.03 13.00 14.63
CA ARG A 58 4.70 12.90 15.94
C ARG A 58 5.48 14.16 16.28
N LYS A 59 6.07 14.81 15.26
CA LYS A 59 6.80 16.08 15.38
C LYS A 59 6.17 17.16 14.52
N LEU A 60 6.33 18.39 14.94
CA LEU A 60 6.07 19.59 14.15
C LEU A 60 7.41 20.31 13.95
N TYR A 61 7.47 21.22 12.98
CA TYR A 61 8.66 22.04 12.80
C TYR A 61 8.86 22.96 14.01
N GLU A 62 10.09 23.03 14.49
CA GLU A 62 10.49 23.99 15.53
C GLU A 62 10.84 25.33 14.89
N LYS A 63 10.65 26.43 15.63
CA LYS A 63 11.08 27.78 15.22
C LYS A 63 10.49 28.25 13.87
N VAL A 64 9.20 28.03 13.67
CA VAL A 64 8.48 28.54 12.50
C VAL A 64 7.30 29.42 12.96
N ASP A 65 7.08 30.53 12.28
CA ASP A 65 6.08 31.55 12.64
C ASP A 65 4.70 31.30 12.00
N PHE A 66 4.46 30.11 11.46
CA PHE A 66 3.17 29.78 10.85
C PHE A 66 2.45 28.66 11.62
N PRO A 67 1.10 28.68 11.64
CA PRO A 67 0.31 27.65 12.29
C PRO A 67 0.54 26.27 11.65
N GLN A 68 0.79 25.26 12.45
CA GLN A 68 1.01 23.90 11.99
C GLN A 68 -0.15 22.99 12.41
N ARG A 69 -0.55 22.12 11.50
CA ARG A 69 -1.55 21.07 11.79
C ARG A 69 -0.86 19.77 12.17
N ARG A 70 -1.22 19.21 13.33
CA ARG A 70 -0.73 17.89 13.76
C ARG A 70 -1.29 16.76 12.94
N VAL A 71 -2.44 16.96 12.32
CA VAL A 71 -3.11 15.96 11.48
C VAL A 71 -2.97 16.33 10.01
N GLN A 72 -2.72 15.34 9.20
CA GLN A 72 -2.78 15.41 7.74
C GLN A 72 -3.74 14.33 7.25
N THR A 73 -4.66 14.68 6.36
CA THR A 73 -5.51 13.71 5.67
C THR A 73 -5.00 13.48 4.25
N PHE A 74 -5.22 12.27 3.74
CA PHE A 74 -4.88 11.91 2.36
C PHE A 74 -5.85 10.85 1.83
N GLN A 75 -6.45 11.12 0.70
CA GLN A 75 -7.33 10.19 -0.01
C GLN A 75 -6.59 9.67 -1.25
N PRO A 76 -6.21 8.38 -1.30
CA PRO A 76 -5.62 7.78 -2.49
C PRO A 76 -6.66 7.62 -3.60
N ALA A 77 -6.20 7.59 -4.87
CA ALA A 77 -7.06 7.23 -5.99
C ALA A 77 -7.63 5.82 -5.78
N SER A 78 -8.93 5.72 -5.56
CA SER A 78 -9.63 4.49 -5.16
C SER A 78 -10.86 4.17 -6.01
N GLY A 79 -10.87 4.64 -7.27
CA GLY A 79 -11.88 4.28 -8.25
C GLY A 79 -11.75 2.83 -8.75
N LYS A 80 -12.76 2.34 -9.48
CA LYS A 80 -12.79 0.98 -10.05
C LYS A 80 -11.51 0.59 -10.80
N PRO A 81 -10.90 1.45 -11.66
CA PRO A 81 -9.67 1.07 -12.35
C PRO A 81 -8.51 0.75 -11.40
N SER A 82 -8.35 1.53 -10.32
CA SER A 82 -7.29 1.30 -9.33
C SER A 82 -7.50 -0.01 -8.56
N ILE A 83 -8.74 -0.29 -8.18
CA ILE A 83 -9.11 -1.53 -7.49
C ILE A 83 -8.91 -2.73 -8.41
N ASN A 84 -9.40 -2.67 -9.66
CA ASN A 84 -9.24 -3.76 -10.62
C ASN A 84 -7.77 -4.08 -10.88
N LYS A 85 -6.93 -3.06 -11.07
CA LYS A 85 -5.48 -3.26 -11.23
C LYS A 85 -4.86 -3.96 -10.02
N LEU A 86 -5.24 -3.53 -8.82
CA LEU A 86 -4.75 -4.15 -7.58
C LEU A 86 -5.20 -5.60 -7.45
N MET A 87 -6.49 -5.88 -7.72
CA MET A 87 -7.05 -7.24 -7.64
C MET A 87 -6.44 -8.17 -8.69
N ASN A 88 -6.18 -7.67 -9.92
CA ASN A 88 -5.48 -8.45 -10.93
C ASN A 88 -4.05 -8.83 -10.46
N ASN A 89 -3.31 -7.89 -9.89
CA ASN A 89 -1.98 -8.17 -9.34
C ASN A 89 -2.03 -9.18 -8.18
N LEU A 90 -3.02 -9.06 -7.29
CA LEU A 90 -3.21 -9.99 -6.18
C LEU A 90 -3.56 -11.39 -6.69
N ASN A 91 -4.49 -11.50 -7.64
CA ASN A 91 -4.89 -12.78 -8.23
C ASN A 91 -3.73 -13.43 -8.98
N GLN A 92 -2.94 -12.64 -9.72
CA GLN A 92 -1.73 -13.14 -10.37
C GLN A 92 -0.74 -13.68 -9.33
N PHE A 93 -0.46 -12.92 -8.27
CA PHE A 93 0.42 -13.36 -7.20
C PHE A 93 -0.06 -14.67 -6.55
N ILE A 94 -1.37 -14.78 -6.26
CA ILE A 94 -1.94 -16.00 -5.68
C ILE A 94 -1.79 -17.18 -6.65
N GLY A 95 -2.17 -16.99 -7.93
CA GLY A 95 -2.09 -18.05 -8.93
C GLY A 95 -0.67 -18.52 -9.25
N GLU A 96 0.33 -17.65 -9.15
CA GLU A 96 1.74 -18.00 -9.32
C GLU A 96 2.34 -18.66 -8.09
N SER A 97 1.93 -18.20 -6.90
CA SER A 97 2.55 -18.58 -5.63
C SER A 97 1.93 -19.81 -4.96
N PHE A 98 0.70 -20.17 -5.31
CA PHE A 98 -0.03 -21.24 -4.66
C PHE A 98 -0.68 -22.20 -5.65
N ILE A 99 -0.63 -23.50 -5.37
CA ILE A 99 -1.35 -24.57 -6.07
C ILE A 99 -2.10 -25.34 -4.98
N ASP A 100 -3.42 -25.47 -5.13
CA ASP A 100 -4.31 -26.19 -4.20
C ASP A 100 -4.14 -25.75 -2.71
N GLY A 101 -3.82 -24.49 -2.49
CA GLY A 101 -3.62 -23.91 -1.15
C GLY A 101 -2.22 -24.08 -0.59
N GLU A 102 -1.32 -24.76 -1.27
CA GLU A 102 0.09 -24.92 -0.88
C GLU A 102 1.03 -24.06 -1.73
N TYR A 103 2.22 -23.77 -1.21
CA TYR A 103 3.23 -23.00 -1.95
C TYR A 103 3.65 -23.70 -3.24
N ASN A 104 3.66 -22.97 -4.34
CA ASN A 104 4.16 -23.44 -5.61
C ASN A 104 5.70 -23.44 -5.64
N LEU A 105 6.32 -24.48 -5.12
CA LEU A 105 7.79 -24.61 -5.11
C LEU A 105 8.42 -24.78 -6.51
N LYS A 106 7.60 -25.05 -7.54
CA LYS A 106 8.07 -25.21 -8.92
C LYS A 106 8.08 -23.89 -9.68
N HIS A 107 7.48 -22.82 -9.13
CA HIS A 107 7.46 -21.53 -9.79
C HIS A 107 8.86 -20.89 -9.75
N ASN A 108 9.34 -20.47 -10.91
CA ASN A 108 10.61 -19.74 -11.00
C ASN A 108 10.39 -18.25 -10.77
N TYR A 109 10.56 -17.83 -9.53
CA TYR A 109 10.41 -16.41 -9.16
C TYR A 109 11.54 -15.57 -9.74
N ILE A 110 11.18 -14.57 -10.55
CA ILE A 110 12.14 -13.70 -11.20
C ILE A 110 12.72 -12.70 -10.19
N LYS A 111 14.04 -12.72 -10.02
CA LYS A 111 14.75 -11.73 -9.20
C LYS A 111 14.61 -10.34 -9.83
N GLN A 112 14.30 -9.33 -9.03
CA GLN A 112 14.16 -7.93 -9.47
C GLN A 112 15.21 -7.04 -8.80
N PRO A 113 16.46 -7.09 -9.25
CA PRO A 113 17.54 -6.32 -8.66
C PRO A 113 17.35 -4.82 -8.91
N SER A 114 17.49 -4.03 -7.87
CA SER A 114 17.51 -2.56 -7.93
C SER A 114 18.16 -2.00 -6.68
N LYS A 115 18.69 -0.79 -6.72
CA LYS A 115 19.23 -0.11 -5.52
C LYS A 115 18.21 -0.06 -4.37
N LYS A 116 16.92 0.08 -4.68
CA LYS A 116 15.84 0.09 -3.69
C LYS A 116 15.64 -1.30 -3.07
N ASN A 117 15.54 -2.33 -3.89
CA ASN A 117 15.20 -3.69 -3.44
C ASN A 117 16.39 -4.37 -2.76
N CYS A 118 17.63 -4.07 -3.22
CA CYS A 118 18.83 -4.72 -2.72
C CYS A 118 19.45 -4.04 -1.49
N ARG A 119 19.07 -2.80 -1.19
CA ARG A 119 19.70 -1.98 -0.14
C ARG A 119 19.78 -2.64 1.24
N TYR A 120 18.75 -3.39 1.62
CA TYR A 120 18.64 -4.06 2.91
C TYR A 120 18.32 -5.55 2.76
N CYS A 121 18.60 -6.11 1.59
CA CYS A 121 18.36 -7.52 1.32
C CYS A 121 19.52 -8.35 1.84
N GLU A 122 19.23 -9.28 2.74
CA GLU A 122 20.23 -10.19 3.33
C GLU A 122 20.90 -11.08 2.29
N PHE A 123 20.21 -11.38 1.20
CA PHE A 123 20.72 -12.22 0.11
C PHE A 123 21.50 -11.44 -0.96
N ASN A 124 21.64 -10.10 -0.82
CA ASN A 124 22.29 -9.26 -1.83
C ASN A 124 23.77 -9.61 -1.95
N GLN A 125 24.21 -10.01 -3.16
CA GLN A 125 25.60 -10.38 -3.47
C GLN A 125 26.12 -11.57 -2.62
N THR A 126 25.24 -12.50 -2.28
CA THR A 126 25.59 -13.79 -1.67
C THR A 126 25.46 -14.90 -2.72
N GLU A 127 25.79 -16.14 -2.35
CA GLU A 127 25.57 -17.35 -3.15
C GLU A 127 24.08 -17.53 -3.58
N HIS A 128 23.13 -16.92 -2.85
CA HIS A 128 21.71 -16.98 -3.15
C HIS A 128 21.26 -15.88 -4.14
N CYS A 129 22.05 -14.81 -4.33
CA CYS A 129 21.71 -13.71 -5.23
C CYS A 129 22.95 -12.98 -5.77
N ASP A 130 23.44 -13.43 -6.90
CA ASP A 130 24.56 -12.89 -7.67
C ASP A 130 24.21 -11.64 -8.50
N VAL A 131 22.92 -11.44 -8.81
CA VAL A 131 22.42 -10.31 -9.60
C VAL A 131 22.11 -9.06 -8.79
N GLY A 132 22.35 -9.08 -7.49
CA GLY A 132 22.12 -7.95 -6.60
C GLY A 132 22.95 -6.72 -6.93
N VAL A 133 22.44 -5.52 -6.66
CA VAL A 133 23.13 -4.24 -6.94
C VAL A 133 23.44 -3.49 -5.63
N LYS A 134 24.59 -2.76 -5.62
CA LYS A 134 25.03 -1.88 -4.52
C LYS A 134 24.40 -0.49 -4.60
#